data_3ba55bb1abb5015e3e8461f1fa1be45e
#
_entry.id   3ba55bb1abb5015e3e8461f1fa1be45e
#
_cell.length_a   1.000
_cell.length_b   1.000
_cell.length_c   1.000
_cell.angle_alpha   90.00
_cell.angle_beta   90.00
_cell.angle_gamma   90.00
#
_symmetry.space_group_name_H-M   'P 1'
#
loop_
_entity.id
_entity.type
_entity.pdbx_description
1 polymer ?
#
loop_
_entity_poly.entity_id
_entity_poly.type
_entity_poly.pdbx_seq_one_letter_code
_entity_poly.pdbx_strand_id
1 'polypeptide(L)'
;MKLASIDVGLKRIGVAICLSGDIVMPQDAILRKNRNQAARDVNTFLKEWEIEKLIVGLPLNAESSAEMERRIKHFVSLLELTIPVDYQDEQSSSIEAKELTQGIFRHKKDGKIDSVAAKIILERYLAKN
;
A
#
# COMPACT_ATOMS: atom_id res chain seq x y z
N MET A 1 -11.81 13.55 3.75
CA MET A 1 -11.73 12.12 4.14
C MET A 1 -10.28 11.67 4.22
N LYS A 2 -9.92 10.99 5.29
CA LYS A 2 -8.57 10.47 5.48
C LYS A 2 -8.44 9.09 4.85
N LEU A 3 -7.56 8.97 3.89
CA LEU A 3 -7.34 7.73 3.13
C LEU A 3 -5.94 7.19 3.38
N ALA A 4 -5.80 5.87 3.30
CA ALA A 4 -4.51 5.22 3.26
C ALA A 4 -4.51 4.17 2.17
N SER A 5 -3.33 3.88 1.64
CA SER A 5 -3.15 2.77 0.71
C SER A 5 -2.05 1.85 1.21
N ILE A 6 -2.15 0.59 0.84
CA ILE A 6 -1.09 -0.38 1.12
C ILE A 6 -0.73 -1.16 -0.14
N ASP A 7 0.55 -1.47 -0.24
CA ASP A 7 1.10 -2.35 -1.26
C ASP A 7 1.65 -3.56 -0.50
N VAL A 8 0.93 -4.69 -0.58
CA VAL A 8 1.24 -5.86 0.23
C VAL A 8 2.36 -6.67 -0.40
N GLY A 9 3.55 -6.54 0.16
CA GLY A 9 4.71 -7.31 -0.29
C GLY A 9 4.99 -8.50 0.60
N LEU A 10 5.94 -9.34 0.20
CA LEU A 10 6.32 -10.53 0.96
C LEU A 10 7.16 -10.21 2.18
N LYS A 11 7.97 -9.16 2.11
CA LYS A 11 8.87 -8.76 3.20
C LYS A 11 8.46 -7.44 3.86
N ARG A 12 7.78 -6.59 3.13
CA ARG A 12 7.37 -5.27 3.59
C ARG A 12 6.02 -4.90 3.02
N ILE A 13 5.31 -4.07 3.75
CA ILE A 13 4.05 -3.51 3.28
C ILE A 13 4.28 -2.02 3.11
N GLY A 14 4.22 -1.54 1.85
CA GLY A 14 4.31 -0.12 1.57
C GLY A 14 3.04 0.58 2.01
N VAL A 15 3.17 1.80 2.53
CA VAL A 15 2.04 2.56 3.07
C VAL A 15 2.12 4.01 2.63
N ALA A 16 0.99 4.54 2.20
CA ALA A 16 0.85 5.96 1.88
C ALA A 16 -0.46 6.49 2.47
N ILE A 17 -0.49 7.78 2.75
CA ILE A 17 -1.66 8.42 3.34
C ILE A 17 -2.05 9.67 2.55
N CYS A 18 -3.33 9.99 2.60
CA CYS A 18 -3.87 11.24 2.09
C CYS A 18 -4.85 11.77 3.15
N LEU A 19 -4.44 12.80 3.87
CA LEU A 19 -5.23 13.33 4.98
C LEU A 19 -6.25 14.38 4.54
N SER A 20 -5.96 15.06 3.42
CA SER A 20 -6.89 16.05 2.88
C SER A 20 -6.53 16.33 1.42
N GLY A 21 -7.55 16.67 0.61
CA GLY A 21 -7.35 17.01 -0.79
C GLY A 21 -6.83 15.83 -1.60
N ASP A 22 -5.80 16.07 -2.38
CA ASP A 22 -5.17 15.06 -3.25
C ASP A 22 -3.66 14.93 -3.00
N ILE A 23 -3.19 15.40 -1.86
CA ILE A 23 -1.78 15.31 -1.49
C ILE A 23 -1.54 13.95 -0.83
N VAL A 24 -0.74 13.12 -1.49
CA VAL A 24 -0.44 11.78 -1.02
C VAL A 24 1.00 11.73 -0.52
N MET A 25 1.19 11.22 0.69
CA MET A 25 2.50 11.15 1.34
C MET A 25 2.86 9.68 1.61
N PRO A 26 4.02 9.20 1.11
CA PRO A 26 4.48 7.87 1.48
C PRO A 26 4.97 7.88 2.93
N GLN A 27 4.72 6.78 3.61
CA GLN A 27 5.16 6.58 4.99
C GLN A 27 6.19 5.46 5.04
N ASP A 28 6.83 5.27 6.19
CA ASP A 28 7.76 4.15 6.35
C ASP A 28 7.01 2.83 6.17
N ALA A 29 7.60 1.92 5.40
CA ALA A 29 6.99 0.63 5.16
C ALA A 29 6.96 -0.19 6.46
N ILE A 30 5.94 -1.02 6.58
CA ILE A 30 5.80 -1.93 7.72
C ILE A 30 6.56 -3.21 7.41
N LEU A 31 7.51 -3.56 8.27
CA LEU A 31 8.25 -4.83 8.12
C LEU A 31 7.32 -6.01 8.37
N ARG A 32 7.46 -7.02 7.54
CA ARG A 32 6.63 -8.22 7.64
C ARG A 32 7.49 -9.40 8.06
N LYS A 33 7.45 -9.73 9.35
CA LYS A 33 8.10 -10.94 9.88
C LYS A 33 7.18 -12.15 9.70
N ASN A 34 5.89 -11.93 9.88
CA ASN A 34 4.84 -12.89 9.58
C ASN A 34 3.56 -12.12 9.31
N ARG A 35 2.55 -12.80 8.74
CA ARG A 35 1.31 -12.12 8.33
C ARG A 35 0.50 -11.59 9.51
N ASN A 36 0.49 -12.29 10.62
CA ASN A 36 -0.30 -11.85 11.79
C ASN A 36 0.28 -10.61 12.43
N GLN A 37 1.61 -10.56 12.56
CA GLN A 37 2.30 -9.38 13.08
C GLN A 37 2.08 -8.19 12.14
N ALA A 38 2.23 -8.40 10.82
CA ALA A 38 2.07 -7.33 9.85
C ALA A 38 0.62 -6.80 9.86
N ALA A 39 -0.36 -7.68 9.98
CA ALA A 39 -1.76 -7.27 10.06
C ALA A 39 -2.01 -6.40 11.31
N ARG A 40 -1.44 -6.77 12.45
CA ARG A 40 -1.56 -5.97 13.67
C ARG A 40 -0.94 -4.59 13.49
N ASP A 41 0.23 -4.54 12.86
CA ASP A 41 0.92 -3.27 12.65
C ASP A 41 0.17 -2.37 11.67
N VAL A 42 -0.45 -2.94 10.63
CA VAL A 42 -1.30 -2.18 9.73
C VAL A 42 -2.52 -1.64 10.49
N ASN A 43 -3.16 -2.46 11.30
CA ASN A 43 -4.31 -2.02 12.10
C ASN A 43 -3.93 -0.85 13.02
N THR A 44 -2.78 -0.95 13.67
CA THR A 44 -2.29 0.12 14.55
C THR A 44 -2.06 1.41 13.76
N PHE A 45 -1.44 1.29 12.60
CA PHE A 45 -1.19 2.43 11.73
C PHE A 45 -2.50 3.12 11.33
N LEU A 46 -3.50 2.34 10.89
CA LEU A 46 -4.78 2.90 10.47
C LEU A 46 -5.50 3.61 11.61
N LYS A 47 -5.42 3.08 12.82
CA LYS A 47 -6.02 3.71 13.99
C LYS A 47 -5.28 4.98 14.40
N GLU A 48 -3.97 4.96 14.39
CA GLU A 48 -3.17 6.13 14.77
C GLU A 48 -3.43 7.33 13.86
N TRP A 49 -3.59 7.08 12.57
CA TRP A 49 -3.85 8.13 11.60
C TRP A 49 -5.36 8.43 11.42
N GLU A 50 -6.21 7.70 12.14
CA GLU A 50 -7.67 7.84 12.04
C GLU A 50 -8.15 7.71 10.60
N ILE A 51 -7.64 6.72 9.89
CA ILE A 51 -7.96 6.49 8.48
C ILE A 51 -9.42 6.07 8.34
N GLU A 52 -10.10 6.65 7.36
CA GLU A 52 -11.52 6.43 7.11
C GLU A 52 -11.80 5.44 5.99
N LYS A 53 -10.84 5.21 5.10
CA LYS A 53 -10.96 4.24 4.01
C LYS A 53 -9.58 3.72 3.63
N LEU A 54 -9.49 2.42 3.40
CA LEU A 54 -8.24 1.75 3.00
C LEU A 54 -8.31 1.37 1.52
N ILE A 55 -7.27 1.71 0.78
CA ILE A 55 -7.11 1.31 -0.61
C ILE A 55 -6.00 0.26 -0.69
N VAL A 56 -6.27 -0.86 -1.33
CA VAL A 56 -5.32 -1.96 -1.43
C VAL A 56 -4.95 -2.18 -2.89
N GLY A 57 -3.66 -2.21 -3.20
CA GLY A 57 -3.19 -2.50 -4.55
C GLY A 57 -3.37 -3.97 -4.90
N LEU A 58 -3.85 -4.25 -6.09
CA LEU A 58 -4.00 -5.61 -6.62
C LEU A 58 -3.44 -5.69 -8.04
N PRO A 59 -2.75 -6.78 -8.39
CA PRO A 59 -2.27 -7.00 -9.76
C PRO A 59 -3.41 -7.55 -10.64
N LEU A 60 -4.29 -6.67 -11.11
CA LEU A 60 -5.52 -7.09 -11.78
C LEU A 60 -5.35 -7.63 -13.20
N ASN A 61 -4.26 -7.27 -13.89
CA ASN A 61 -4.09 -7.59 -15.32
C ASN A 61 -2.91 -8.48 -15.67
N ALA A 62 -2.24 -9.08 -14.69
CA ALA A 62 -1.11 -9.97 -14.94
C ALA A 62 -1.57 -11.42 -15.03
N GLU A 63 -0.96 -12.20 -15.94
CA GLU A 63 -1.35 -13.60 -16.14
C GLU A 63 -1.19 -14.45 -14.88
N SER A 64 -0.17 -14.19 -14.08
CA SER A 64 0.10 -14.96 -12.86
C SER A 64 -0.46 -14.29 -11.61
N SER A 65 -1.41 -13.38 -11.77
CA SER A 65 -1.89 -12.55 -10.67
C SER A 65 -2.87 -13.25 -9.72
N ALA A 66 -3.50 -14.36 -10.14
CA ALA A 66 -4.56 -14.98 -9.34
C ALA A 66 -4.07 -15.41 -7.96
N GLU A 67 -2.88 -16.00 -7.86
CA GLU A 67 -2.32 -16.40 -6.57
C GLU A 67 -1.96 -15.19 -5.71
N MET A 68 -1.34 -14.19 -6.30
CA MET A 68 -0.99 -12.97 -5.60
C MET A 68 -2.24 -12.26 -5.10
N GLU A 69 -3.27 -12.19 -5.92
CA GLU A 69 -4.54 -11.58 -5.54
C GLU A 69 -5.15 -12.31 -4.34
N ARG A 70 -5.13 -13.65 -4.34
CA ARG A 70 -5.63 -14.44 -3.21
C ARG A 70 -4.84 -14.15 -1.94
N ARG A 71 -3.51 -14.04 -2.04
CA ARG A 71 -2.65 -13.74 -0.89
C ARG A 71 -2.95 -12.37 -0.32
N ILE A 72 -3.12 -11.38 -1.18
CA ILE A 72 -3.43 -10.02 -0.76
C ILE A 72 -4.79 -9.97 -0.07
N LYS A 73 -5.81 -10.58 -0.67
CA LYS A 73 -7.14 -10.62 -0.09
C LYS A 73 -7.17 -11.39 1.23
N HIS A 74 -6.38 -12.45 1.32
CA HIS A 74 -6.24 -13.17 2.59
C HIS A 74 -5.63 -12.28 3.66
N PHE A 75 -4.57 -11.54 3.31
CA PHE A 75 -3.95 -10.60 4.26
C PHE A 75 -4.97 -9.56 4.74
N VAL A 76 -5.74 -8.99 3.81
CA VAL A 76 -6.77 -8.01 4.15
C VAL A 76 -7.81 -8.62 5.09
N SER A 77 -8.14 -9.90 4.91
CA SER A 77 -9.10 -10.58 5.79
C SER A 77 -8.61 -10.71 7.23
N LEU A 78 -7.29 -10.62 7.45
CA LEU A 78 -6.72 -10.66 8.80
C LEU A 78 -6.79 -9.30 9.52
N LEU A 79 -7.07 -8.24 8.79
CA LEU A 79 -7.23 -6.92 9.37
C LEU A 79 -8.59 -6.81 10.05
N GLU A 80 -8.60 -6.25 11.25
CA GLU A 80 -9.85 -6.04 11.99
C GLU A 80 -10.41 -4.67 11.62
N LEU A 81 -10.91 -4.56 10.38
CA LEU A 81 -11.33 -3.30 9.84
C LEU A 81 -12.79 -2.97 10.14
N THR A 82 -13.00 -1.74 10.60
CA THR A 82 -14.33 -1.15 10.73
C THR A 82 -14.57 -0.11 9.62
N ILE A 83 -13.60 0.06 8.73
CA ILE A 83 -13.64 1.03 7.64
C ILE A 83 -13.78 0.31 6.30
N PRO A 84 -14.33 0.98 5.28
CA PRO A 84 -14.42 0.37 3.95
C PRO A 84 -13.05 0.15 3.33
N VAL A 85 -12.98 -0.89 2.50
CA VAL A 85 -11.78 -1.25 1.74
C VAL A 85 -12.13 -1.20 0.27
N ASP A 86 -11.25 -0.62 -0.54
CA ASP A 86 -11.39 -0.62 -1.97
C ASP A 86 -10.07 -1.09 -2.58
N TYR A 87 -10.12 -1.56 -3.82
CA TYR A 87 -8.96 -2.11 -4.51
C TYR A 87 -8.61 -1.26 -5.72
N GLN A 88 -7.32 -1.16 -5.99
CA GLN A 88 -6.82 -0.40 -7.12
C GLN A 88 -5.76 -1.23 -7.84
N ASP A 89 -5.79 -1.23 -9.16
CA ASP A 89 -4.78 -1.91 -9.96
C ASP A 89 -3.40 -1.33 -9.65
N GLU A 90 -2.47 -2.23 -9.29
CA GLU A 90 -1.09 -1.84 -8.97
C GLU A 90 -0.11 -2.10 -10.11
N GLN A 91 -0.59 -2.55 -11.27
CA GLN A 91 0.28 -2.89 -12.38
C GLN A 91 1.23 -1.74 -12.71
N SER A 92 2.54 -2.07 -12.78
CA SER A 92 3.63 -1.13 -13.06
C SER A 92 3.95 -0.13 -11.95
N SER A 93 3.23 -0.12 -10.81
CA SER A 93 3.51 0.85 -9.75
C SER A 93 4.90 0.65 -9.14
N SER A 94 5.37 -0.59 -8.99
CA SER A 94 6.70 -0.87 -8.49
C SER A 94 7.78 -0.39 -9.45
N ILE A 95 7.56 -0.53 -10.76
CA ILE A 95 8.47 -0.03 -11.78
C ILE A 95 8.53 1.49 -11.75
N GLU A 96 7.37 2.14 -11.70
CA GLU A 96 7.29 3.60 -11.57
C GLU A 96 7.99 4.10 -10.31
N ALA A 97 7.83 3.38 -9.20
CA ALA A 97 8.48 3.73 -7.95
C ALA A 97 10.00 3.69 -8.08
N LYS A 98 10.54 2.66 -8.73
CA LYS A 98 11.97 2.56 -8.96
C LYS A 98 12.48 3.70 -9.83
N GLU A 99 11.76 4.04 -10.90
CA GLU A 99 12.13 5.12 -11.78
C GLU A 99 12.14 6.47 -11.06
N LEU A 100 11.12 6.73 -10.25
CA LEU A 100 11.01 8.00 -9.52
C LEU A 100 12.09 8.16 -8.45
N THR A 101 12.55 7.06 -7.87
CA THR A 101 13.50 7.10 -6.76
C THR A 101 14.94 6.81 -7.16
N GLN A 102 15.18 6.42 -8.41
CA GLN A 102 16.48 5.95 -8.86
C GLN A 102 17.63 6.92 -8.61
N GLY A 103 17.42 8.19 -8.77
CA GLY A 103 18.46 9.19 -8.55
C GLY A 103 18.57 9.66 -7.09
N ILE A 104 17.57 9.37 -6.27
CA ILE A 104 17.45 9.89 -4.92
C ILE A 104 17.83 8.86 -3.87
N PHE A 105 17.37 7.61 -4.03
CA PHE A 105 17.50 6.56 -3.03
C PHE A 105 18.36 5.39 -3.44
N ARG A 106 19.12 5.51 -4.52
CA ARG A 106 19.86 4.38 -5.11
C ARG A 106 20.77 3.62 -4.17
N HIS A 107 21.21 4.24 -3.08
CA HIS A 107 22.11 3.60 -2.11
C HIS A 107 21.45 3.37 -0.75
N LYS A 108 20.18 3.67 -0.61
CA LYS A 108 19.46 3.49 0.65
C LYS A 108 18.46 2.36 0.54
N LYS A 109 18.69 1.32 1.31
CA LYS A 109 17.68 0.27 1.50
C LYS A 109 16.68 0.78 2.51
N ASP A 110 15.81 1.66 2.07
CA ASP A 110 14.82 2.19 2.96
C ASP A 110 13.45 1.77 2.44
N GLY A 111 12.53 1.50 3.34
CA GLY A 111 11.19 1.04 3.01
C GLY A 111 10.35 2.04 2.23
N LYS A 112 10.87 3.25 1.99
CA LYS A 112 10.13 4.27 1.24
C LYS A 112 9.95 3.93 -0.22
N ILE A 113 10.81 3.07 -0.80
CA ILE A 113 10.59 2.61 -2.18
C ILE A 113 9.27 1.85 -2.28
N ASP A 114 9.02 0.94 -1.32
CA ASP A 114 7.76 0.20 -1.28
C ASP A 114 6.57 1.13 -1.01
N SER A 115 6.79 2.17 -0.22
CA SER A 115 5.77 3.17 0.07
C SER A 115 5.52 4.12 -1.09
N VAL A 116 6.49 4.32 -1.98
CA VAL A 116 6.26 5.08 -3.21
C VAL A 116 5.31 4.31 -4.14
N ALA A 117 5.41 2.98 -4.19
CA ALA A 117 4.43 2.18 -4.92
C ALA A 117 3.02 2.36 -4.33
N ALA A 118 2.90 2.35 -3.00
CA ALA A 118 1.63 2.62 -2.33
C ALA A 118 1.11 4.03 -2.64
N LYS A 119 2.01 5.01 -2.71
CA LYS A 119 1.66 6.38 -3.11
C LYS A 119 1.05 6.41 -4.51
N ILE A 120 1.68 5.74 -5.46
CA ILE A 120 1.19 5.68 -6.83
C ILE A 120 -0.20 5.03 -6.89
N ILE A 121 -0.38 3.95 -6.13
CA ILE A 121 -1.68 3.27 -6.03
C ILE A 121 -2.76 4.25 -5.56
N LEU A 122 -2.47 5.01 -4.50
CA LEU A 122 -3.44 5.94 -3.95
C LEU A 122 -3.71 7.11 -4.91
N GLU A 123 -2.67 7.62 -5.56
CA GLU A 123 -2.83 8.68 -6.56
C GLU A 123 -3.69 8.22 -7.73
N ARG A 124 -3.50 7.00 -8.20
CA ARG A 124 -4.34 6.42 -9.26
C ARG A 124 -5.79 6.30 -8.83
N TYR A 125 -6.00 5.88 -7.59
CA TYR A 125 -7.34 5.77 -7.04
C TYR A 125 -8.03 7.12 -6.99
N LEU A 126 -7.33 8.14 -6.51
CA LEU A 126 -7.88 9.50 -6.42
C LEU A 126 -8.17 10.08 -7.81
N ALA A 127 -7.35 9.76 -8.80
CA ALA A 127 -7.56 10.25 -10.17
C ALA A 127 -8.81 9.68 -10.83
N LYS A 128 -9.29 8.50 -10.38
CA LYS A 128 -10.51 7.89 -10.90
C LYS A 128 -11.78 8.49 -10.32
N ASN A 129 -11.65 9.07 -9.17
CA ASN A 129 -12.76 9.61 -8.41
C ASN A 129 -12.65 11.14 -8.37
#